data_b2d5cdc868c3e8754f0c5d367e722cea
#
_entry.id   b2d5cdc868c3e8754f0c5d367e722cea
#
_cell.length_a   1.000
_cell.length_b   1.000
_cell.length_c   1.000
_cell.angle_alpha   90.00
_cell.angle_beta   90.00
_cell.angle_gamma   90.00
#
_symmetry.space_group_name_H-M   'P 1'
#
loop_
_entity.id
_entity.type
_entity.pdbx_description
1 polymer ?
#
loop_
_entity_poly.entity_id
_entity_poly.type
_entity_poly.pdbx_seq_one_letter_code
_entity_poly.pdbx_strand_id
1 'polypeptide(L)'
;MPKQPAAVKKRAVRGSRSGRPVMALLDLLGRRWTLRILWELREQPLTSRALRAACDEASPTVLQARLSELREAGFVELTGDGYGLSATGRELQENFAPLYRFAERWSKRAAIV
;
A
#
# COMPACT_ATOMS: atom_id res chain seq x y z
N MET A 1 24.43 -1.41 4.32
CA MET A 1 23.26 -1.47 5.16
C MET A 1 22.21 -0.49 4.67
N PRO A 2 21.03 -0.94 4.39
CA PRO A 2 20.01 -0.03 3.92
C PRO A 2 19.65 0.96 5.01
N LYS A 3 19.53 2.20 4.63
CA LYS A 3 19.08 3.22 5.56
C LYS A 3 17.62 2.98 5.89
N GLN A 4 17.27 3.25 7.11
CA GLN A 4 15.87 3.43 7.45
C GLN A 4 15.33 4.56 6.59
N PRO A 5 14.15 4.42 6.01
CA PRO A 5 13.55 5.54 5.30
C PRO A 5 13.49 6.74 6.23
N ALA A 6 14.09 7.83 5.81
CA ALA A 6 14.12 9.03 6.63
C ALA A 6 12.72 9.53 6.96
N ALA A 7 11.77 9.12 6.13
CA ALA A 7 10.39 9.54 6.26
C ALA A 7 9.62 8.82 7.34
N VAL A 8 10.19 7.77 7.94
CA VAL A 8 9.48 7.05 8.99
C VAL A 8 9.61 7.84 10.28
N LYS A 9 8.87 8.91 10.36
CA LYS A 9 8.74 9.69 11.58
C LYS A 9 7.51 9.22 12.31
N LYS A 10 7.59 9.27 13.63
CA LYS A 10 6.40 8.99 14.42
C LYS A 10 5.40 10.11 14.17
N ARG A 11 4.30 9.77 13.58
CA ARG A 11 3.20 10.68 13.35
C ARG A 11 2.08 10.38 14.33
N ALA A 12 1.29 11.38 14.62
CA ALA A 12 0.04 11.14 15.31
C ALA A 12 -0.81 10.23 14.42
N VAL A 13 -1.24 9.11 14.98
CA VAL A 13 -1.99 8.10 14.23
C VAL A 13 -3.46 8.26 14.57
N ARG A 14 -4.29 8.28 13.52
CA ARG A 14 -5.73 8.38 13.69
C ARG A 14 -6.24 7.22 14.53
N GLY A 15 -6.97 7.51 15.60
CA GLY A 15 -7.55 6.49 16.45
C GLY A 15 -6.59 5.87 17.43
N SER A 16 -5.35 6.37 17.53
CA SER A 16 -4.38 5.83 18.48
C SER A 16 -3.48 6.93 19.02
N ARG A 17 -3.32 6.95 20.33
CA ARG A 17 -2.38 7.84 20.99
C ARG A 17 -1.07 7.13 21.29
N SER A 18 -1.01 5.81 21.12
CA SER A 18 0.15 5.04 21.52
C SER A 18 1.35 5.20 20.59
N GLY A 19 1.11 5.61 19.33
CA GLY A 19 2.15 5.69 18.33
C GLY A 19 2.76 4.34 17.99
N ARG A 20 2.06 3.25 18.27
CA ARG A 20 2.57 1.92 17.97
C ARG A 20 2.76 1.75 16.46
N PRO A 21 3.85 1.09 16.05
CA PRO A 21 4.11 0.90 14.60
C PRO A 21 2.94 0.28 13.84
N VAL A 22 2.25 -0.70 14.43
CA VAL A 22 1.12 -1.33 13.74
C VAL A 22 0.00 -0.34 13.49
N MET A 23 -0.24 0.61 14.39
CA MET A 23 -1.29 1.60 14.21
C MET A 23 -0.91 2.59 13.10
N ALA A 24 0.36 2.97 13.03
CA ALA A 24 0.84 3.81 11.93
C ALA A 24 0.66 3.11 10.58
N LEU A 25 0.99 1.82 10.53
CA LEU A 25 0.82 1.03 9.32
C LEU A 25 -0.65 0.95 8.92
N LEU A 26 -1.54 0.66 9.88
CA LEU A 26 -2.96 0.56 9.60
C LEU A 26 -3.56 1.89 9.15
N ASP A 27 -3.11 3.00 9.73
CA ASP A 27 -3.56 4.31 9.29
C ASP A 27 -3.18 4.56 7.83
N LEU A 28 -1.95 4.23 7.46
CA LEU A 28 -1.49 4.37 6.08
C LEU A 28 -2.30 3.47 5.14
N LEU A 29 -2.42 2.18 5.48
CA LEU A 29 -3.09 1.20 4.63
C LEU A 29 -4.60 1.44 4.55
N GLY A 30 -5.17 2.10 5.54
CA GLY A 30 -6.60 2.38 5.57
C GLY A 30 -7.04 3.53 4.67
N ARG A 31 -6.11 4.24 4.06
CA ARG A 31 -6.47 5.34 3.17
C ARG A 31 -7.00 4.81 1.86
N ARG A 32 -7.94 5.54 1.30
CA ARG A 32 -8.57 5.12 0.06
C ARG A 32 -7.52 4.89 -1.03
N TRP A 33 -7.67 3.78 -1.75
CA TRP A 33 -6.84 3.34 -2.86
C TRP A 33 -5.48 2.77 -2.48
N THR A 34 -5.01 2.92 -1.25
CA THR A 34 -3.68 2.47 -0.87
C THR A 34 -3.50 0.97 -1.07
N LEU A 35 -4.40 0.15 -0.54
CA LEU A 35 -4.32 -1.30 -0.69
C LEU A 35 -4.52 -1.73 -2.14
N ARG A 36 -5.38 -1.03 -2.89
CA ARG A 36 -5.58 -1.34 -4.30
C ARG A 36 -4.31 -1.08 -5.10
N ILE A 37 -3.61 0.01 -4.82
CA ILE A 37 -2.35 0.32 -5.48
C ILE A 37 -1.32 -0.78 -5.20
N LEU A 38 -1.16 -1.15 -3.95
CA LEU A 38 -0.21 -2.21 -3.58
C LEU A 38 -0.56 -3.51 -4.28
N TRP A 39 -1.83 -3.85 -4.36
CA TRP A 39 -2.29 -5.04 -5.06
C TRP A 39 -1.94 -4.99 -6.55
N GLU A 40 -2.20 -3.86 -7.19
CA GLU A 40 -1.94 -3.74 -8.64
C GLU A 40 -0.45 -3.77 -8.96
N LEU A 41 0.40 -3.39 -8.01
CA LEU A 41 1.85 -3.41 -8.20
C LEU A 41 2.51 -4.73 -7.82
N ARG A 42 1.74 -5.73 -7.40
CA ARG A 42 2.32 -6.95 -6.84
C ARG A 42 3.17 -7.76 -7.80
N GLU A 43 2.91 -7.68 -9.08
CA GLU A 43 3.60 -8.51 -10.06
C GLU A 43 4.64 -7.77 -10.89
N GLN A 44 4.41 -6.49 -11.15
CA GLN A 44 5.31 -5.71 -12.00
C GLN A 44 5.12 -4.23 -11.78
N PRO A 45 6.14 -3.42 -12.11
CA PRO A 45 5.97 -1.97 -12.07
C PRO A 45 4.93 -1.50 -13.07
N LEU A 46 4.25 -0.42 -12.74
CA LEU A 46 3.27 0.20 -13.62
C LEU A 46 3.53 1.69 -13.73
N THR A 47 3.37 2.23 -14.93
CA THR A 47 3.39 3.68 -15.12
C THR A 47 2.18 4.30 -14.44
N SER A 48 2.22 5.61 -14.22
CA SER A 48 1.06 6.33 -13.68
C SER A 48 -0.21 6.06 -14.47
N ARG A 49 -0.10 6.07 -15.79
CA ARG A 49 -1.24 5.83 -16.66
C ARG A 49 -1.78 4.41 -16.49
N ALA A 50 -0.89 3.43 -16.51
CA ALA A 50 -1.29 2.02 -16.38
C ALA A 50 -1.91 1.77 -15.00
N LEU A 51 -1.34 2.37 -13.96
CA LEU A 51 -1.87 2.21 -12.63
C LEU A 51 -3.26 2.84 -12.49
N ARG A 52 -3.45 4.01 -13.10
CA ARG A 52 -4.76 4.65 -13.08
C ARG A 52 -5.81 3.79 -13.77
N ALA A 53 -5.46 3.21 -14.90
CA ALA A 53 -6.38 2.31 -15.60
C ALA A 53 -6.70 1.08 -14.75
N ALA A 54 -5.70 0.51 -14.09
CA ALA A 54 -5.88 -0.66 -13.22
C ALA A 54 -6.74 -0.33 -12.01
N CYS A 55 -6.72 0.92 -11.56
CA CYS A 55 -7.50 1.37 -10.41
C CYS A 55 -8.81 2.03 -10.84
N ASP A 56 -9.42 1.53 -11.89
CA ASP A 56 -10.75 1.97 -12.34
C ASP A 56 -10.82 3.48 -12.59
N GLU A 57 -9.77 4.02 -13.19
CA GLU A 57 -9.68 5.45 -13.54
C GLU A 57 -9.82 6.37 -12.32
N ALA A 58 -9.26 5.96 -11.20
CA ALA A 58 -9.24 6.79 -10.00
C ALA A 58 -8.59 8.14 -10.31
N SER A 59 -8.95 9.15 -9.52
CA SER A 59 -8.45 10.50 -9.71
C SER A 59 -6.91 10.53 -9.72
N PRO A 60 -6.29 11.16 -10.73
CA PRO A 60 -4.82 11.28 -10.77
C PRO A 60 -4.26 11.96 -9.52
N THR A 61 -4.95 12.96 -9.01
CA THR A 61 -4.51 13.67 -7.81
C THR A 61 -4.47 12.75 -6.60
N VAL A 62 -5.50 11.94 -6.43
CA VAL A 62 -5.56 10.99 -5.32
C VAL A 62 -4.49 9.92 -5.47
N LEU A 63 -4.34 9.35 -6.68
CA LEU A 63 -3.31 8.35 -6.91
C LEU A 63 -1.91 8.88 -6.62
N GLN A 64 -1.60 10.09 -7.07
CA GLN A 64 -0.30 10.69 -6.81
C GLN A 64 -0.08 10.91 -5.32
N ALA A 65 -1.12 11.33 -4.60
CA ALA A 65 -1.02 11.49 -3.15
C ALA A 65 -0.71 10.17 -2.47
N ARG A 66 -1.43 9.10 -2.86
CA ARG A 66 -1.19 7.76 -2.28
C ARG A 66 0.19 7.23 -2.62
N LEU A 67 0.63 7.41 -3.86
CA LEU A 67 1.97 6.97 -4.28
C LEU A 67 3.05 7.71 -3.52
N SER A 68 2.89 9.01 -3.31
CA SER A 68 3.86 9.79 -2.53
C SER A 68 3.95 9.27 -1.11
N GLU A 69 2.81 8.98 -0.48
CA GLU A 69 2.77 8.43 0.87
C GLU A 69 3.45 7.07 0.95
N LEU A 70 3.18 6.22 -0.03
CA LEU A 70 3.78 4.88 -0.07
C LEU A 70 5.28 4.93 -0.33
N ARG A 71 5.74 5.87 -1.15
CA ARG A 71 7.16 6.07 -1.37
C ARG A 71 7.83 6.60 -0.12
N GLU A 72 7.21 7.56 0.54
CA GLU A 72 7.72 8.10 1.79
C GLU A 72 7.83 7.03 2.87
N ALA A 73 6.87 6.13 2.92
CA ALA A 73 6.89 5.02 3.88
C ALA A 73 7.86 3.90 3.47
N GLY A 74 8.40 3.95 2.27
CA GLY A 74 9.39 2.98 1.82
C GLY A 74 8.82 1.73 1.19
N PHE A 75 7.54 1.70 0.84
CA PHE A 75 6.91 0.53 0.24
C PHE A 75 6.91 0.53 -1.28
N VAL A 76 6.99 1.71 -1.88
CA VAL A 76 6.94 1.87 -3.33
C VAL A 76 8.13 2.70 -3.77
N GLU A 77 8.66 2.38 -4.93
CA GLU A 77 9.75 3.13 -5.54
C GLU A 77 9.42 3.44 -6.99
N LEU A 78 10.00 4.53 -7.49
CA LEU A 78 9.83 4.92 -8.87
C LEU A 78 11.10 4.50 -9.62
N THR A 79 10.92 3.69 -10.65
CA THR A 79 12.01 3.20 -11.48
C THR A 79 11.79 3.64 -12.92
N GLY A 80 12.71 3.27 -13.82
CA GLY A 80 12.54 3.54 -15.25
C GLY A 80 11.31 2.87 -15.83
N ASP A 81 10.83 1.80 -15.20
CA ASP A 81 9.65 1.06 -15.67
C ASP A 81 8.35 1.50 -15.01
N GLY A 82 8.43 2.48 -14.13
CA GLY A 82 7.26 3.00 -13.43
C GLY A 82 7.35 2.79 -11.93
N TYR A 83 6.20 2.85 -11.27
CA TYR A 83 6.11 2.60 -9.84
C TYR A 83 6.09 1.12 -9.56
N GLY A 84 6.89 0.69 -8.61
CA GLY A 84 6.94 -0.72 -8.23
C GLY A 84 7.12 -0.89 -6.74
N LEU A 85 6.94 -2.12 -6.26
CA LEU A 85 7.15 -2.42 -4.86
C LEU A 85 8.66 -2.44 -4.56
N SER A 86 9.03 -1.80 -3.47
CA SER A 86 10.39 -1.94 -2.93
C SER A 86 10.55 -3.31 -2.28
N ALA A 87 11.75 -3.62 -1.80
CA ALA A 87 11.96 -4.84 -1.02
C ALA A 87 11.05 -4.86 0.20
N THR A 88 10.91 -3.74 0.88
CA THR A 88 10.02 -3.63 2.04
C THR A 88 8.56 -3.76 1.62
N GLY A 89 8.20 -3.21 0.45
CA GLY A 89 6.84 -3.38 -0.09
C GLY A 89 6.52 -4.83 -0.42
N ARG A 90 7.50 -5.58 -0.93
CA ARG A 90 7.31 -7.01 -1.18
C ARG A 90 7.13 -7.77 0.11
N GLU A 91 7.90 -7.43 1.13
CA GLU A 91 7.74 -8.04 2.45
C GLU A 91 6.33 -7.78 2.99
N LEU A 92 5.84 -6.56 2.86
CA LEU A 92 4.48 -6.23 3.25
C LEU A 92 3.47 -7.08 2.49
N GLN A 93 3.65 -7.22 1.19
CA GLN A 93 2.79 -8.03 0.35
C GLN A 93 2.74 -9.48 0.82
N GLU A 94 3.90 -10.04 1.18
CA GLU A 94 3.97 -11.40 1.68
C GLU A 94 3.21 -11.58 2.98
N ASN A 95 3.20 -10.56 3.83
CA ASN A 95 2.45 -10.59 5.07
C ASN A 95 0.95 -10.48 4.85
N PHE A 96 0.51 -10.00 3.70
CA PHE A 96 -0.90 -9.94 3.37
C PHE A 96 -1.43 -11.23 2.76
N ALA A 97 -0.57 -12.11 2.25
CA ALA A 97 -1.03 -13.32 1.58
C ALA A 97 -1.97 -14.16 2.45
N PRO A 98 -1.67 -14.42 3.74
CA PRO A 98 -2.61 -15.14 4.59
C PRO A 98 -3.94 -14.40 4.77
N LEU A 99 -3.89 -13.08 4.81
CA LEU A 99 -5.10 -12.28 4.99
C LEU A 99 -5.99 -12.36 3.74
N TYR A 100 -5.42 -12.37 2.57
CA TYR A 100 -6.19 -12.54 1.34
C TYR A 100 -6.90 -13.89 1.34
N ARG A 101 -6.22 -14.95 1.75
CA ARG A 101 -6.83 -16.27 1.84
C ARG A 101 -7.95 -16.31 2.86
N PHE A 102 -7.73 -15.65 3.99
CA PHE A 102 -8.77 -15.53 5.00
C PHE A 102 -9.99 -14.79 4.43
N ALA A 103 -9.77 -13.69 3.71
CA ALA A 103 -10.85 -12.89 3.14
C ALA A 103 -11.72 -13.73 2.21
N GLU A 104 -11.12 -14.60 1.41
CA GLU A 104 -11.86 -15.50 0.52
C GLU A 104 -12.79 -16.42 1.32
N ARG A 105 -12.27 -17.03 2.38
CA ARG A 105 -13.08 -17.93 3.22
C ARG A 105 -14.20 -17.18 3.94
N TRP A 106 -13.85 -16.02 4.47
CA TRP A 106 -14.81 -15.19 5.19
C TRP A 106 -15.94 -14.73 4.27
N SER A 107 -15.58 -14.30 3.07
CA SER A 107 -16.54 -13.83 2.10
C SER A 107 -17.60 -14.90 1.78
N LYS A 108 -17.16 -16.14 1.60
CA LYS A 108 -18.09 -17.25 1.32
C LYS A 108 -18.98 -17.54 2.49
N ARG A 109 -18.44 -17.57 3.71
CA ARG A 109 -19.23 -17.87 4.91
C ARG A 109 -20.22 -16.77 5.23
N ALA A 110 -19.86 -15.52 4.98
CA ALA A 110 -20.69 -14.36 5.30
C ALA A 110 -21.59 -13.95 4.13
N ALA A 111 -21.52 -14.68 3.00
CA ALA A 111 -22.25 -14.34 1.78
C ALA A 111 -21.96 -12.92 1.29
N ILE A 112 -20.72 -12.51 1.46
CA ILE A 112 -20.23 -11.22 0.94
C ILE A 112 -19.53 -11.47 -0.37
N VAL A 113 -19.69 -10.57 -1.29
CA VAL A 113 -19.18 -10.67 -2.67
C VAL A 113 -17.73 -11.09 -2.76
#